data_a8611cdf5e110b8199b68f694ebb3145
#
_entry.id   a8611cdf5e110b8199b68f694ebb3145
#
_cell.length_a   1.000
_cell.length_b   1.000
_cell.length_c   1.000
_cell.angle_alpha   90.00
_cell.angle_beta   90.00
_cell.angle_gamma   90.00
#
_symmetry.space_group_name_H-M   'P 1'
#
loop_
_entity.id
_entity.type
_entity.pdbx_description
1 polymer ?
#
loop_
_entity_poly.entity_id
_entity_poly.type
_entity_poly.pdbx_seq_one_letter_code
_entity_poly.pdbx_strand_id
1 'polypeptide(L)'
;MEGALGERLKREFGLDISDNVGMASLIYNAEGRNALRSLWLQYLSIAKEYGLPFLATTPTRRANHKRVLHSGYSISIIKDNVKFLQSVLTEINHPSYLGGLMGCRGDAYTGEGNLSEDDAFKFHRWQACEFAEAGANFLFAGIMPTLPETTGMARAMADTGLPYIISFTIKPDGCLIDGTTINDAI
;
A
#
# COMPACT_ATOMS: atom_id res chain seq x y z
N MET A 1 -2.62 -6.93 -10.99
CA MET A 1 -2.30 -6.60 -9.58
C MET A 1 -3.05 -7.57 -8.69
N GLU A 2 -2.52 -7.87 -7.51
CA GLU A 2 -3.28 -8.63 -6.50
C GLU A 2 -4.53 -7.87 -6.04
N GLY A 3 -5.49 -8.61 -5.47
CA GLY A 3 -6.71 -8.02 -4.94
C GLY A 3 -7.11 -8.65 -3.60
N ALA A 4 -7.82 -7.88 -2.77
CA ALA A 4 -8.40 -8.33 -1.50
C ALA A 4 -7.42 -9.06 -0.57
N LEU A 5 -6.13 -8.72 -0.58
CA LEU A 5 -5.09 -9.44 0.17
C LEU A 5 -5.46 -9.59 1.66
N GLY A 6 -5.91 -8.51 2.31
CA GLY A 6 -6.30 -8.54 3.71
C GLY A 6 -7.49 -9.46 3.99
N GLU A 7 -8.51 -9.44 3.13
CA GLU A 7 -9.68 -10.32 3.29
C GLU A 7 -9.33 -11.80 3.08
N ARG A 8 -8.46 -12.08 2.13
CA ARG A 8 -7.98 -13.45 1.89
C ARG A 8 -7.13 -13.96 3.05
N LEU A 9 -6.24 -13.13 3.61
CA LEU A 9 -5.45 -13.47 4.79
C LEU A 9 -6.34 -13.84 5.99
N LYS A 10 -7.41 -13.07 6.22
CA LYS A 10 -8.37 -13.36 7.29
C LYS A 10 -9.16 -14.64 7.03
N ARG A 11 -9.77 -14.77 5.84
CA ARG A 11 -10.74 -15.83 5.54
C ARG A 11 -10.08 -17.18 5.20
N GLU A 12 -8.98 -17.17 4.47
CA GLU A 12 -8.34 -18.39 3.99
C GLU A 12 -7.26 -18.90 4.96
N PHE A 13 -6.62 -17.99 5.72
CA PHE A 13 -5.53 -18.32 6.61
C PHE A 13 -5.82 -18.06 8.10
N GLY A 14 -6.97 -17.47 8.43
CA GLY A 14 -7.36 -17.18 9.82
C GLY A 14 -6.48 -16.14 10.52
N LEU A 15 -5.73 -15.33 9.77
CA LEU A 15 -4.76 -14.40 10.35
C LEU A 15 -5.42 -13.15 10.90
N ASP A 16 -5.01 -12.75 12.11
CA ASP A 16 -5.35 -11.43 12.65
C ASP A 16 -4.46 -10.35 12.02
N ILE A 17 -5.08 -9.32 11.46
CA ILE A 17 -4.44 -8.14 10.88
C ILE A 17 -4.86 -6.84 11.59
N SER A 18 -5.34 -6.94 12.83
CA SER A 18 -5.77 -5.80 13.64
C SER A 18 -4.63 -4.95 14.20
N ASP A 19 -3.39 -5.43 14.11
CA ASP A 19 -2.18 -4.74 14.54
C ASP A 19 -2.14 -3.27 14.06
N ASN A 20 -1.44 -2.44 14.80
CA ASN A 20 -1.30 -1.00 14.54
C ASN A 20 -0.77 -0.69 13.13
N VAL A 21 0.16 -1.53 12.64
CA VAL A 21 0.70 -1.45 11.27
C VAL A 21 -0.01 -2.37 10.28
N GLY A 22 -1.08 -3.06 10.71
CA GLY A 22 -1.87 -3.96 9.89
C GLY A 22 -1.05 -5.14 9.36
N MET A 23 -1.22 -5.48 8.10
CA MET A 23 -0.56 -6.61 7.46
C MET A 23 0.97 -6.50 7.39
N ALA A 24 1.54 -5.31 7.59
CA ALA A 24 2.99 -5.12 7.47
C ALA A 24 3.79 -5.91 8.51
N SER A 25 3.20 -6.22 9.66
CA SER A 25 3.83 -7.02 10.71
C SER A 25 3.91 -8.52 10.40
N LEU A 26 3.08 -9.01 9.49
CA LEU A 26 3.01 -10.44 9.15
C LEU A 26 4.32 -11.02 8.63
N ILE A 27 5.17 -10.20 8.05
CA ILE A 27 6.49 -10.67 7.58
C ILE A 27 7.44 -11.10 8.70
N TYR A 28 7.14 -10.78 9.96
CA TYR A 28 8.00 -11.09 11.11
C TYR A 28 7.64 -12.42 11.80
N ASN A 29 6.59 -13.10 11.35
CA ASN A 29 6.26 -14.45 11.81
C ASN A 29 6.16 -15.44 10.64
N ALA A 30 6.39 -16.71 10.90
CA ALA A 30 6.46 -17.74 9.86
C ALA A 30 5.10 -17.95 9.16
N GLU A 31 4.01 -17.93 9.92
CA GLU A 31 2.66 -18.14 9.38
C GLU A 31 2.25 -17.03 8.43
N GLY A 32 2.43 -15.76 8.85
CA GLY A 32 2.14 -14.59 8.02
C GLY A 32 3.00 -14.54 6.75
N ARG A 33 4.30 -14.84 6.86
CA ARG A 33 5.20 -14.93 5.69
C ARG A 33 4.72 -15.98 4.69
N ASN A 34 4.35 -17.17 5.16
CA ASN A 34 3.90 -18.26 4.30
C ASN A 34 2.57 -17.92 3.63
N ALA A 35 1.63 -17.31 4.35
CA ALA A 35 0.35 -16.89 3.81
C ALA A 35 0.51 -15.79 2.73
N LEU A 36 1.26 -14.74 3.02
CA LEU A 36 1.57 -13.68 2.07
C LEU A 36 2.25 -14.22 0.81
N ARG A 37 3.29 -15.03 0.98
CA ARG A 37 4.01 -15.69 -0.12
C ARG A 37 3.07 -16.52 -0.98
N SER A 38 2.22 -17.35 -0.36
CA SER A 38 1.26 -18.20 -1.07
C SER A 38 0.31 -17.37 -1.93
N LEU A 39 -0.24 -16.29 -1.38
CA LEU A 39 -1.18 -15.42 -2.10
C LEU A 39 -0.52 -14.71 -3.29
N TRP A 40 0.66 -14.13 -3.12
CA TRP A 40 1.35 -13.47 -4.25
C TRP A 40 1.75 -14.45 -5.33
N LEU A 41 2.20 -15.65 -4.98
CA LEU A 41 2.54 -16.68 -5.99
C LEU A 41 1.32 -17.15 -6.77
N GLN A 42 0.13 -17.24 -6.15
CA GLN A 42 -1.10 -17.54 -6.86
C GLN A 42 -1.43 -16.45 -7.90
N TYR A 43 -1.40 -15.18 -7.53
CA TYR A 43 -1.64 -14.07 -8.46
C TYR A 43 -0.58 -13.99 -9.56
N LEU A 44 0.68 -14.21 -9.21
CA LEU A 44 1.79 -14.21 -10.17
C LEU A 44 1.67 -15.35 -11.18
N SER A 45 1.23 -16.54 -10.74
CA SER A 45 0.98 -17.69 -11.61
C SER A 45 -0.13 -17.40 -12.61
N ILE A 46 -1.22 -16.73 -12.19
CA ILE A 46 -2.29 -16.29 -13.08
C ILE A 46 -1.75 -15.29 -14.11
N ALA A 47 -1.00 -14.27 -13.66
CA ALA A 47 -0.42 -13.29 -14.57
C ALA A 47 0.48 -13.94 -15.62
N LYS A 48 1.28 -14.94 -15.22
CA LYS A 48 2.13 -15.72 -16.10
C LYS A 48 1.32 -16.55 -17.11
N GLU A 49 0.24 -17.19 -16.65
CA GLU A 49 -0.66 -17.99 -17.51
C GLU A 49 -1.26 -17.14 -18.64
N TYR A 50 -1.65 -15.91 -18.33
CA TYR A 50 -2.23 -14.99 -19.32
C TYR A 50 -1.19 -14.08 -20.02
N GLY A 51 0.10 -14.27 -19.78
CA GLY A 51 1.16 -13.49 -20.41
C GLY A 51 1.14 -11.98 -20.06
N LEU A 52 0.57 -11.59 -18.90
CA LEU A 52 0.43 -10.21 -18.46
C LEU A 52 1.47 -9.87 -17.41
N PRO A 53 2.10 -8.67 -17.45
CA PRO A 53 2.95 -8.22 -16.37
C PRO A 53 2.18 -8.18 -15.04
N PHE A 54 2.86 -8.50 -13.94
CA PHE A 54 2.26 -8.49 -12.60
C PHE A 54 2.68 -7.25 -11.82
N LEU A 55 1.73 -6.48 -11.32
CA LEU A 55 1.97 -5.42 -10.34
C LEU A 55 1.67 -5.98 -8.95
N ALA A 56 2.69 -6.08 -8.10
CA ALA A 56 2.55 -6.52 -6.72
C ALA A 56 2.76 -5.35 -5.77
N THR A 57 1.94 -5.24 -4.73
CA THR A 57 2.12 -4.18 -3.72
C THR A 57 2.50 -4.73 -2.35
N THR A 58 3.30 -3.98 -1.62
CA THR A 58 3.64 -4.32 -0.24
C THR A 58 2.41 -4.25 0.67
N PRO A 59 2.31 -5.03 1.76
CA PRO A 59 1.15 -5.05 2.65
C PRO A 59 1.19 -3.90 3.67
N THR A 60 1.64 -2.71 3.27
CA THR A 60 2.09 -1.61 4.14
C THR A 60 1.14 -0.41 4.19
N ARG A 61 -0.09 -0.53 3.69
CA ARG A 61 -1.05 0.58 3.63
C ARG A 61 -1.20 1.32 4.97
N ARG A 62 -1.14 0.61 6.09
CA ARG A 62 -1.26 1.17 7.45
C ARG A 62 0.07 1.49 8.11
N ALA A 63 1.21 1.15 7.52
CA ALA A 63 2.53 1.31 8.12
C ALA A 63 3.12 2.72 7.90
N ASN A 64 2.36 3.77 8.22
CA ASN A 64 2.87 5.13 8.22
C ASN A 64 3.78 5.38 9.44
N HIS A 65 4.60 6.42 9.36
CA HIS A 65 5.61 6.75 10.38
C HIS A 65 5.06 6.75 11.81
N LYS A 66 3.92 7.43 12.03
CA LYS A 66 3.31 7.53 13.35
C LYS A 66 2.91 6.15 13.90
N ARG A 67 2.29 5.30 13.07
CA ARG A 67 1.88 3.95 13.48
C ARG A 67 3.07 3.05 13.75
N VAL A 68 4.12 3.15 12.94
CA VAL A 68 5.36 2.38 13.14
C VAL A 68 6.00 2.73 14.48
N LEU A 69 6.15 4.01 14.81
CA LEU A 69 6.71 4.45 16.10
C LEU A 69 5.90 3.95 17.32
N HIS A 70 4.60 3.71 17.17
CA HIS A 70 3.73 3.23 18.26
C HIS A 70 3.47 1.72 18.22
N SER A 71 4.08 0.99 17.28
CA SER A 71 3.83 -0.45 17.10
C SER A 71 4.83 -1.36 17.79
N GLY A 72 5.97 -0.84 18.23
CA GLY A 72 7.10 -1.63 18.72
C GLY A 72 7.95 -2.29 17.63
N TYR A 73 7.58 -2.17 16.36
CA TYR A 73 8.39 -2.65 15.24
C TYR A 73 9.48 -1.64 14.87
N SER A 74 10.55 -2.14 14.22
CA SER A 74 11.62 -1.29 13.72
C SER A 74 11.13 -0.33 12.64
N ILE A 75 11.76 0.84 12.56
CA ILE A 75 11.58 1.82 11.49
C ILE A 75 11.89 1.22 10.10
N SER A 76 12.68 0.14 10.06
CA SER A 76 13.01 -0.59 8.82
C SER A 76 11.85 -1.38 8.23
N ILE A 77 10.69 -1.45 8.89
CA ILE A 77 9.54 -2.26 8.48
C ILE A 77 9.16 -2.07 7.00
N ILE A 78 9.29 -0.85 6.47
CA ILE A 78 9.02 -0.57 5.05
C ILE A 78 10.03 -1.31 4.17
N LYS A 79 11.32 -1.13 4.44
CA LYS A 79 12.41 -1.80 3.71
C LYS A 79 12.35 -3.31 3.82
N ASP A 80 11.98 -3.83 4.98
CA ASP A 80 11.85 -5.27 5.22
C ASP A 80 10.69 -5.87 4.40
N ASN A 81 9.55 -5.16 4.30
CA ASN A 81 8.43 -5.57 3.47
C ASN A 81 8.79 -5.55 1.97
N VAL A 82 9.52 -4.54 1.51
CA VAL A 82 10.00 -4.47 0.12
C VAL A 82 10.93 -5.65 -0.17
N LYS A 83 11.93 -5.91 0.67
CA LYS A 83 12.86 -7.03 0.50
C LYS A 83 12.13 -8.38 0.50
N PHE A 84 11.15 -8.55 1.38
CA PHE A 84 10.38 -9.78 1.43
C PHE A 84 9.57 -9.99 0.15
N LEU A 85 8.80 -8.98 -0.30
CA LEU A 85 8.05 -9.09 -1.54
C LEU A 85 8.98 -9.32 -2.74
N GLN A 86 10.10 -8.61 -2.81
CA GLN A 86 11.11 -8.82 -3.87
C GLN A 86 11.58 -10.28 -3.92
N SER A 87 11.85 -10.90 -2.75
CA SER A 87 12.25 -12.31 -2.69
C SER A 87 11.18 -13.25 -3.24
N VAL A 88 9.90 -12.96 -3.00
CA VAL A 88 8.78 -13.76 -3.52
C VAL A 88 8.65 -13.59 -5.04
N LEU A 89 8.76 -12.36 -5.56
CA LEU A 89 8.62 -12.11 -6.99
C LEU A 89 9.72 -12.77 -7.83
N THR A 90 10.88 -13.01 -7.24
CA THR A 90 11.99 -13.70 -7.94
C THR A 90 11.83 -15.21 -8.02
N GLU A 91 10.87 -15.83 -7.30
CA GLU A 91 10.64 -17.27 -7.33
C GLU A 91 10.04 -17.77 -8.67
N ILE A 92 9.35 -16.89 -9.39
CA ILE A 92 8.79 -17.18 -10.70
C ILE A 92 9.41 -16.21 -11.72
N ASN A 93 10.08 -16.74 -12.72
CA ASN A 93 10.62 -15.91 -13.81
C ASN A 93 9.47 -15.36 -14.67
N HIS A 94 9.01 -14.17 -14.32
CA HIS A 94 7.93 -13.46 -15.02
C HIS A 94 8.04 -11.95 -14.78
N PRO A 95 7.75 -11.10 -15.79
CA PRO A 95 7.77 -9.64 -15.63
C PRO A 95 6.87 -9.19 -14.47
N SER A 96 7.49 -8.61 -13.44
CA SER A 96 6.80 -8.18 -12.23
C SER A 96 7.35 -6.85 -11.75
N TYR A 97 6.46 -6.01 -11.22
CA TYR A 97 6.80 -4.70 -10.68
C TYR A 97 6.35 -4.61 -9.22
N LEU A 98 7.25 -4.21 -8.35
CA LEU A 98 7.00 -4.05 -6.93
C LEU A 98 6.55 -2.62 -6.61
N GLY A 99 5.35 -2.48 -6.06
CA GLY A 99 4.79 -1.21 -5.63
C GLY A 99 4.81 -1.02 -4.11
N GLY A 100 5.14 0.19 -3.68
CA GLY A 100 4.99 0.61 -2.29
C GLY A 100 3.55 1.06 -2.01
N LEU A 101 2.76 0.27 -1.25
CA LEU A 101 1.38 0.61 -0.93
C LEU A 101 1.31 1.55 0.28
N MET A 102 0.76 2.73 0.05
CA MET A 102 0.48 3.76 1.03
C MET A 102 -1.04 3.95 1.20
N GLY A 103 -1.47 4.47 2.33
CA GLY A 103 -2.87 4.81 2.58
C GLY A 103 -3.01 6.12 3.33
N CYS A 104 -4.23 6.66 3.40
CA CYS A 104 -4.52 7.87 4.13
C CYS A 104 -4.14 7.74 5.63
N ARG A 105 -3.95 8.88 6.29
CA ARG A 105 -3.64 8.92 7.73
C ARG A 105 -4.79 8.37 8.57
N GLY A 106 -5.99 8.77 8.22
CA GLY A 106 -7.21 8.49 8.96
C GLY A 106 -8.00 7.29 8.44
N ASP A 107 -9.31 7.44 8.45
CA ASP A 107 -10.23 6.45 7.92
C ASP A 107 -10.56 6.73 6.47
N ALA A 108 -10.37 5.73 5.61
CA ALA A 108 -10.57 5.84 4.17
C ALA A 108 -12.04 5.88 3.74
N TYR A 109 -12.97 5.54 4.62
CA TYR A 109 -14.40 5.44 4.30
C TYR A 109 -15.22 6.58 4.89
N THR A 110 -14.76 7.13 6.02
CA THR A 110 -15.44 8.26 6.69
C THR A 110 -14.72 9.59 6.45
N GLY A 111 -13.45 9.55 6.08
CA GLY A 111 -12.61 10.75 5.99
C GLY A 111 -12.18 11.30 7.36
N GLU A 112 -12.50 10.61 8.45
CA GLU A 112 -12.09 11.04 9.77
C GLU A 112 -10.56 11.05 9.91
N GLY A 113 -10.02 12.15 10.42
CA GLY A 113 -8.58 12.30 10.63
C GLY A 113 -7.77 12.62 9.38
N ASN A 114 -8.40 13.00 8.26
CA ASN A 114 -7.72 13.44 7.05
C ASN A 114 -6.90 14.71 7.27
N LEU A 115 -5.93 14.88 6.39
CA LEU A 115 -4.96 15.97 6.46
C LEU A 115 -5.25 17.06 5.43
N SER A 116 -4.81 18.28 5.73
CA SER A 116 -4.61 19.31 4.72
C SER A 116 -3.51 18.89 3.74
N GLU A 117 -3.44 19.52 2.58
CA GLU A 117 -2.44 19.20 1.55
C GLU A 117 -1.00 19.28 2.08
N ASP A 118 -0.64 20.38 2.75
CA ASP A 118 0.72 20.59 3.26
C ASP A 118 1.07 19.64 4.41
N ASP A 119 0.12 19.32 5.28
CA ASP A 119 0.33 18.34 6.35
C ASP A 119 0.43 16.93 5.78
N ALA A 120 -0.34 16.61 4.76
CA ALA A 120 -0.28 15.33 4.06
C ALA A 120 1.07 15.14 3.37
N PHE A 121 1.57 16.16 2.68
CA PHE A 121 2.92 16.13 2.10
C PHE A 121 3.98 15.77 3.13
N LYS A 122 4.02 16.47 4.27
CA LYS A 122 4.97 16.23 5.36
C LYS A 122 4.81 14.83 5.96
N PHE A 123 3.56 14.40 6.13
CA PHE A 123 3.24 13.12 6.76
C PHE A 123 3.61 11.92 5.90
N HIS A 124 3.31 11.98 4.59
CA HIS A 124 3.52 10.85 3.69
C HIS A 124 4.94 10.76 3.12
N ARG A 125 5.70 11.86 3.14
CA ARG A 125 7.05 11.93 2.56
C ARG A 125 7.99 10.86 3.10
N TRP A 126 7.97 10.62 4.41
CA TRP A 126 8.82 9.57 5.00
C TRP A 126 8.57 8.20 4.35
N GLN A 127 7.31 7.76 4.28
CA GLN A 127 6.98 6.44 3.73
C GLN A 127 7.32 6.34 2.24
N ALA A 128 7.06 7.40 1.47
CA ALA A 128 7.41 7.46 0.06
C ALA A 128 8.93 7.33 -0.16
N CYS A 129 9.74 8.07 0.61
CA CYS A 129 11.20 8.00 0.54
C CYS A 129 11.72 6.59 0.92
N GLU A 130 11.19 5.97 2.00
CA GLU A 130 11.58 4.63 2.41
C GLU A 130 11.36 3.58 1.30
N PHE A 131 10.25 3.69 0.55
CA PHE A 131 10.00 2.82 -0.60
C PHE A 131 10.99 3.05 -1.75
N ALA A 132 11.26 4.30 -2.09
CA ALA A 132 12.20 4.64 -3.15
C ALA A 132 13.61 4.13 -2.82
N GLU A 133 14.08 4.38 -1.61
CA GLU A 133 15.38 3.89 -1.12
C GLU A 133 15.46 2.36 -1.05
N ALA A 134 14.34 1.69 -0.79
CA ALA A 134 14.27 0.23 -0.75
C ALA A 134 14.21 -0.41 -2.15
N GLY A 135 14.06 0.36 -3.22
CA GLY A 135 14.04 -0.11 -4.59
C GLY A 135 12.66 -0.52 -5.11
N ALA A 136 11.58 0.10 -4.61
CA ALA A 136 10.26 -0.05 -5.22
C ALA A 136 10.26 0.47 -6.67
N ASN A 137 9.48 -0.15 -7.55
CA ASN A 137 9.37 0.27 -8.96
C ASN A 137 8.32 1.37 -9.14
N PHE A 138 7.33 1.44 -8.28
CA PHE A 138 6.26 2.44 -8.29
C PHE A 138 5.67 2.62 -6.90
N LEU A 139 4.89 3.69 -6.70
CA LEU A 139 4.12 3.93 -5.48
C LEU A 139 2.62 3.80 -5.75
N PHE A 140 1.86 3.35 -4.76
CA PHE A 140 0.42 3.21 -4.89
C PHE A 140 -0.30 3.82 -3.69
N ALA A 141 -1.06 4.90 -3.92
CA ALA A 141 -1.97 5.47 -2.95
C ALA A 141 -3.31 4.72 -2.97
N GLY A 142 -3.54 3.88 -1.95
CA GLY A 142 -4.73 3.03 -1.91
C GLY A 142 -5.92 3.68 -1.21
N ILE A 143 -7.07 3.76 -1.92
CA ILE A 143 -8.38 4.19 -1.39
C ILE A 143 -8.34 5.54 -0.66
N MET A 144 -7.89 6.58 -1.36
CA MET A 144 -7.81 7.93 -0.79
C MET A 144 -9.21 8.56 -0.69
N PRO A 145 -9.58 9.12 0.49
CA PRO A 145 -10.94 9.60 0.72
C PRO A 145 -11.18 11.07 0.35
N THR A 146 -10.13 11.90 0.34
CA THR A 146 -10.26 13.35 0.16
C THR A 146 -9.20 13.90 -0.78
N LEU A 147 -9.54 14.94 -1.54
CA LEU A 147 -8.62 15.55 -2.49
C LEU A 147 -7.41 16.22 -1.80
N PRO A 148 -7.54 17.02 -0.73
CA PRO A 148 -6.38 17.66 -0.09
C PRO A 148 -5.31 16.68 0.38
N GLU A 149 -5.70 15.60 1.08
CA GLU A 149 -4.74 14.60 1.52
C GLU A 149 -4.12 13.85 0.34
N THR A 150 -4.91 13.57 -0.69
CA THR A 150 -4.44 12.92 -1.92
C THR A 150 -3.40 13.76 -2.64
N THR A 151 -3.67 15.06 -2.80
CA THR A 151 -2.73 16.00 -3.45
C THR A 151 -1.40 16.08 -2.69
N GLY A 152 -1.46 16.21 -1.36
CA GLY A 152 -0.25 16.22 -0.53
C GLY A 152 0.53 14.91 -0.62
N MET A 153 -0.14 13.77 -0.63
CA MET A 153 0.49 12.47 -0.84
C MET A 153 1.10 12.35 -2.24
N ALA A 154 0.39 12.79 -3.29
CA ALA A 154 0.89 12.80 -4.67
C ALA A 154 2.16 13.62 -4.82
N ARG A 155 2.23 14.81 -4.19
CA ARG A 155 3.44 15.64 -4.14
C ARG A 155 4.60 14.88 -3.48
N ALA A 156 4.34 14.20 -2.35
CA ALA A 156 5.37 13.42 -1.66
C ALA A 156 5.86 12.22 -2.48
N MET A 157 4.98 11.60 -3.25
CA MET A 157 5.34 10.52 -4.19
C MET A 157 6.15 11.06 -5.37
N ALA A 158 5.73 12.19 -5.96
CA ALA A 158 6.42 12.82 -7.09
C ALA A 158 7.86 13.21 -6.75
N ASP A 159 8.12 13.68 -5.51
CA ASP A 159 9.46 14.02 -5.02
C ASP A 159 10.44 12.84 -5.08
N THR A 160 9.94 11.60 -5.09
CA THR A 160 10.80 10.40 -5.18
C THR A 160 11.28 10.11 -6.60
N GLY A 161 10.68 10.70 -7.62
CA GLY A 161 10.94 10.41 -9.03
C GLY A 161 10.35 9.07 -9.52
N LEU A 162 9.69 8.30 -8.66
CA LEU A 162 9.03 7.06 -9.06
C LEU A 162 7.66 7.33 -9.70
N PRO A 163 7.24 6.52 -10.70
CA PRO A 163 5.85 6.54 -11.14
C PRO A 163 4.90 6.18 -9.99
N TYR A 164 3.70 6.74 -10.02
CA TYR A 164 2.73 6.44 -8.97
C TYR A 164 1.31 6.29 -9.52
N ILE A 165 0.49 5.55 -8.77
CA ILE A 165 -0.92 5.30 -9.05
C ILE A 165 -1.72 5.78 -7.84
N ILE A 166 -2.85 6.44 -8.08
CA ILE A 166 -3.77 6.88 -7.04
C ILE A 166 -5.12 6.18 -7.26
N SER A 167 -5.70 5.65 -6.19
CA SER A 167 -7.08 5.17 -6.18
C SER A 167 -7.88 5.90 -5.12
N PHE A 168 -9.13 6.21 -5.43
CA PHE A 168 -10.04 6.93 -4.56
C PHE A 168 -11.12 6.04 -3.95
N THR A 169 -11.58 6.41 -2.76
CA THR A 169 -12.87 5.96 -2.23
C THR A 169 -13.96 6.87 -2.78
N ILE A 170 -14.89 6.30 -3.56
CA ILE A 170 -15.96 7.04 -4.22
C ILE A 170 -17.30 6.62 -3.62
N LYS A 171 -18.11 7.61 -3.23
CA LYS A 171 -19.50 7.40 -2.78
C LYS A 171 -20.44 7.08 -3.96
N PRO A 172 -21.65 6.56 -3.73
CA PRO A 172 -22.63 6.27 -4.78
C PRO A 172 -23.00 7.49 -5.63
N ASP A 173 -22.85 8.70 -5.11
CA ASP A 173 -23.09 9.96 -5.83
C ASP A 173 -21.97 10.37 -6.79
N GLY A 174 -20.90 9.59 -6.90
CA GLY A 174 -19.75 9.88 -7.75
C GLY A 174 -18.74 10.88 -7.15
N CYS A 175 -18.89 11.23 -5.87
CA CYS A 175 -18.00 12.14 -5.18
C CYS A 175 -17.07 11.42 -4.22
N LEU A 176 -15.92 12.03 -3.92
CA LEU A 176 -15.08 11.66 -2.79
C LEU A 176 -15.80 11.93 -1.47
N ILE A 177 -15.22 11.49 -0.35
CA ILE A 177 -15.84 11.68 0.97
C ILE A 177 -16.00 13.17 1.33
N ASP A 178 -15.08 14.02 0.90
CA ASP A 178 -15.13 15.48 1.11
C ASP A 178 -16.08 16.24 0.15
N GLY A 179 -16.78 15.53 -0.73
CA GLY A 179 -17.70 16.11 -1.71
C GLY A 179 -17.06 16.51 -3.05
N THR A 180 -15.75 16.37 -3.20
CA THR A 180 -15.07 16.62 -4.48
C THR A 180 -15.56 15.63 -5.53
N THR A 181 -15.93 16.11 -6.72
CA THR A 181 -16.32 15.21 -7.83
C THR A 181 -15.10 14.47 -8.37
N ILE A 182 -15.30 13.29 -8.94
CA ILE A 182 -14.18 12.55 -9.55
C ILE A 182 -13.56 13.32 -10.72
N ASN A 183 -14.34 14.11 -11.44
CA ASN A 183 -13.84 14.93 -12.53
C ASN A 183 -12.92 16.08 -12.04
N ASP A 184 -13.16 16.61 -10.84
CA ASP A 184 -12.30 17.63 -10.24
C ASP A 184 -11.05 17.03 -9.57
N ALA A 185 -11.07 15.72 -9.33
CA ALA A 185 -9.97 15.00 -8.68
C ALA A 185 -8.93 14.41 -9.67
N ILE A 186 -9.27 14.36 -10.97
CA ILE A 186 -8.43 13.85 -12.06
C ILE A 186 -7.77 15.00 -12.80
#